data_7969338e1fdbdfd8bd0733e632cea061
#
_entry.id   7969338e1fdbdfd8bd0733e632cea061
#
_cell.length_a   1.000
_cell.length_b   1.000
_cell.length_c   1.000
_cell.angle_alpha   90.00
_cell.angle_beta   90.00
_cell.angle_gamma   90.00
#
_symmetry.space_group_name_H-M   'P 1'
#
loop_
_entity.id
_entity.type
_entity.pdbx_description
1 polymer ?
#
loop_
_entity_poly.entity_id
_entity_poly.type
_entity_poly.pdbx_seq_one_letter_code
_entity_poly.pdbx_strand_id
1 'polypeptide(L)'
;MTWSTDPELENRETEGILASTDFREGAKVLAQKELVLDVMLSFPQMLELADFAKSVADLSVILNHIGALRRVVLYANRDDEVRPAWQEGIDAVAACPNITLKLGGMVMPWMGFSWHTWDVPVGSEELAESMSPWTNYCIEQFGPDLCVGYWNELAGFGWLLASPLYERRDW
;
A
#
# COMPACT_ATOMS: atom_id res chain seq x y z
N MET A 1 -8.15 -13.63 9.08
CA MET A 1 -7.15 -13.49 8.02
C MET A 1 -5.81 -13.83 8.66
N THR A 2 -5.26 -14.98 8.36
CA THR A 2 -3.96 -15.42 8.89
C THR A 2 -2.88 -14.84 7.99
N TRP A 3 -2.10 -13.93 8.52
CA TRP A 3 -0.94 -13.39 7.82
C TRP A 3 0.13 -14.48 7.77
N SER A 4 0.34 -15.07 6.61
CA SER A 4 1.49 -15.94 6.41
C SER A 4 2.75 -15.08 6.31
N THR A 5 3.76 -15.44 7.09
CA THR A 5 5.11 -14.87 6.95
C THR A 5 5.91 -15.63 5.89
N ASP A 6 5.32 -16.65 5.26
CA ASP A 6 5.94 -17.42 4.20
C ASP A 6 5.70 -16.75 2.85
N PRO A 7 6.73 -16.18 2.23
CA PRO A 7 6.59 -15.48 0.96
C PRO A 7 6.16 -16.37 -0.21
N GLU A 8 6.40 -17.69 -0.11
CA GLU A 8 5.97 -18.64 -1.13
C GLU A 8 4.47 -18.91 -1.07
N LEU A 9 3.86 -18.82 0.12
CA LEU A 9 2.42 -19.04 0.29
C LEU A 9 1.60 -17.80 -0.06
N GLU A 10 2.12 -16.59 0.20
CA GLU A 10 1.37 -15.34 -0.04
C GLU A 10 1.15 -15.02 -1.52
N ASN A 11 2.07 -15.41 -2.39
CA ASN A 11 1.97 -15.09 -3.82
C ASN A 11 1.16 -16.14 -4.61
N ARG A 12 1.10 -17.38 -4.14
CA ARG A 12 0.47 -18.49 -4.91
C ARG A 12 -1.04 -18.42 -4.99
N GLU A 13 -1.71 -17.95 -3.93
CA GLU A 13 -3.19 -17.92 -3.88
C GLU A 13 -3.79 -16.73 -4.64
N THR A 14 -3.02 -15.70 -4.88
CA THR A 14 -3.50 -14.44 -5.50
C THR A 14 -2.82 -14.12 -6.83
N GLU A 15 -1.79 -14.88 -7.22
CA GLU A 15 -1.11 -14.69 -8.49
C GLU A 15 -2.07 -14.88 -9.66
N GLY A 16 -2.15 -13.89 -10.55
CA GLY A 16 -2.98 -13.94 -11.74
C GLY A 16 -4.49 -13.77 -11.50
N ILE A 17 -4.94 -13.51 -10.27
CA ILE A 17 -6.38 -13.32 -10.00
C ILE A 17 -6.93 -12.10 -10.73
N LEU A 18 -6.16 -11.01 -10.79
CA LEU A 18 -6.56 -9.77 -11.48
C LEU A 18 -6.59 -9.94 -13.01
N ALA A 19 -5.85 -10.93 -13.53
CA ALA A 19 -5.87 -11.29 -14.95
C ALA A 19 -7.02 -12.23 -15.31
N SER A 20 -7.67 -12.89 -14.32
CA SER A 20 -8.73 -13.85 -14.59
C SER A 20 -9.97 -13.21 -15.20
N THR A 21 -10.58 -13.87 -16.17
CA THR A 21 -11.79 -13.40 -16.84
C THR A 21 -12.94 -13.22 -15.84
N ASP A 22 -13.15 -14.18 -14.94
CA ASP A 22 -14.24 -14.15 -13.98
C ASP A 22 -14.10 -12.98 -13.00
N PHE A 23 -12.88 -12.69 -12.54
CA PHE A 23 -12.62 -11.54 -11.67
C PHE A 23 -12.92 -10.21 -12.39
N ARG A 24 -12.48 -10.07 -13.65
CA ARG A 24 -12.74 -8.88 -14.47
C ARG A 24 -14.23 -8.70 -14.79
N GLU A 25 -14.96 -9.78 -15.04
CA GLU A 25 -16.43 -9.71 -15.22
C GLU A 25 -17.13 -9.30 -13.91
N GLY A 26 -16.71 -9.83 -12.76
CA GLY A 26 -17.17 -9.38 -11.45
C GLY A 26 -16.89 -7.90 -11.19
N ALA A 27 -15.71 -7.43 -11.57
CA ALA A 27 -15.31 -6.02 -11.46
C ALA A 27 -16.21 -5.07 -12.30
N LYS A 28 -16.62 -5.49 -13.49
CA LYS A 28 -17.59 -4.74 -14.31
C LYS A 28 -18.95 -4.60 -13.62
N VAL A 29 -19.38 -5.64 -12.88
CA VAL A 29 -20.61 -5.56 -12.09
C VAL A 29 -20.48 -4.56 -10.94
N LEU A 30 -19.30 -4.47 -10.29
CA LEU A 30 -19.05 -3.44 -9.27
C LEU A 30 -19.14 -2.04 -9.88
N ALA A 31 -18.52 -1.81 -11.04
CA ALA A 31 -18.60 -0.54 -11.76
C ALA A 31 -20.04 -0.14 -12.10
N GLN A 32 -20.86 -1.08 -12.63
CA GLN A 32 -22.27 -0.86 -12.94
C GLN A 32 -23.11 -0.49 -11.72
N LYS A 33 -22.67 -0.90 -10.53
CA LYS A 33 -23.34 -0.59 -9.25
C LYS A 33 -22.73 0.62 -8.52
N GLU A 34 -21.82 1.34 -9.19
CA GLU A 34 -21.11 2.50 -8.62
C GLU A 34 -20.38 2.15 -7.30
N LEU A 35 -19.90 0.92 -7.18
CA LEU A 35 -19.13 0.46 -6.03
C LEU A 35 -17.63 0.67 -6.26
N VAL A 36 -16.89 0.73 -5.17
CA VAL A 36 -15.43 0.88 -5.16
C VAL A 36 -14.78 -0.47 -4.84
N LEU A 37 -13.72 -0.81 -5.55
CA LEU A 37 -12.89 -1.97 -5.24
C LEU A 37 -11.68 -1.53 -4.42
N ASP A 38 -11.64 -1.93 -3.16
CA ASP A 38 -10.51 -1.68 -2.26
C ASP A 38 -9.55 -2.88 -2.34
N VAL A 39 -8.31 -2.64 -2.78
CA VAL A 39 -7.32 -3.68 -3.10
C VAL A 39 -6.14 -3.60 -2.15
N MET A 40 -5.82 -4.72 -1.53
CA MET A 40 -4.57 -4.91 -0.80
C MET A 40 -3.74 -6.01 -1.49
N LEU A 41 -2.59 -5.62 -2.00
CA LEU A 41 -1.66 -6.50 -2.70
C LEU A 41 -0.22 -6.12 -2.36
N SER A 42 0.73 -6.99 -2.71
CA SER A 42 2.15 -6.70 -2.55
C SER A 42 2.70 -5.94 -3.77
N PHE A 43 3.71 -5.10 -3.56
CA PHE A 43 4.27 -4.24 -4.60
C PHE A 43 4.61 -4.93 -5.93
N PRO A 44 5.07 -6.19 -5.99
CA PRO A 44 5.32 -6.85 -7.28
C PRO A 44 4.06 -7.07 -8.15
N GLN A 45 2.87 -7.01 -7.52
CA GLN A 45 1.59 -7.19 -8.22
C GLN A 45 1.01 -5.88 -8.78
N MET A 46 1.66 -4.74 -8.55
CA MET A 46 1.13 -3.44 -8.99
C MET A 46 1.06 -3.31 -10.52
N LEU A 47 1.97 -3.95 -11.26
CA LEU A 47 1.88 -3.98 -12.73
C LEU A 47 0.63 -4.74 -13.21
N GLU A 48 0.29 -5.86 -12.55
CA GLU A 48 -0.95 -6.60 -12.83
C GLU A 48 -2.18 -5.75 -12.46
N LEU A 49 -2.13 -5.01 -11.35
CA LEU A 49 -3.20 -4.09 -10.95
C LEU A 49 -3.40 -2.96 -11.98
N ALA A 50 -2.33 -2.40 -12.52
CA ALA A 50 -2.41 -1.37 -13.55
C ALA A 50 -3.06 -1.90 -14.84
N ASP A 51 -2.73 -3.12 -15.27
CA ASP A 51 -3.38 -3.77 -16.41
C ASP A 51 -4.87 -4.05 -16.13
N PHE A 52 -5.17 -4.55 -14.92
CA PHE A 52 -6.55 -4.75 -14.47
C PHE A 52 -7.34 -3.44 -14.51
N ALA A 53 -6.85 -2.37 -13.88
CA ALA A 53 -7.54 -1.08 -13.81
C ALA A 53 -7.84 -0.49 -15.19
N LYS A 54 -6.91 -0.62 -16.14
CA LYS A 54 -7.13 -0.22 -17.54
C LYS A 54 -8.25 -1.03 -18.22
N SER A 55 -8.40 -2.30 -17.86
CA SER A 55 -9.43 -3.18 -18.44
C SER A 55 -10.83 -2.91 -17.90
N VAL A 56 -10.95 -2.21 -16.77
CA VAL A 56 -12.22 -1.83 -16.10
C VAL A 56 -12.22 -0.35 -15.74
N ALA A 57 -11.98 0.50 -16.70
CA ALA A 57 -11.73 1.93 -16.51
C ALA A 57 -12.86 2.70 -15.77
N ASP A 58 -14.09 2.19 -15.81
CA ASP A 58 -15.26 2.76 -15.14
C ASP A 58 -15.33 2.37 -13.65
N LEU A 59 -14.48 1.45 -13.17
CA LEU A 59 -14.43 1.03 -11.77
C LEU A 59 -13.45 1.90 -10.99
N SER A 60 -13.92 2.54 -9.91
CA SER A 60 -13.04 3.17 -8.94
C SER A 60 -12.29 2.12 -8.13
N VAL A 61 -10.98 2.20 -8.12
CA VAL A 61 -10.09 1.28 -7.40
C VAL A 61 -9.30 2.04 -6.35
N ILE A 62 -9.19 1.48 -5.15
CA ILE A 62 -8.35 2.02 -4.08
C ILE A 62 -7.20 1.06 -3.83
N LEU A 63 -5.97 1.53 -4.00
CA LEU A 63 -4.76 0.77 -3.65
C LEU A 63 -4.36 1.07 -2.21
N ASN A 64 -4.38 0.04 -1.36
CA ASN A 64 -3.99 0.17 0.04
C ASN A 64 -2.48 0.23 0.24
N HIS A 65 -2.07 0.99 1.26
CA HIS A 65 -0.74 0.90 1.91
C HIS A 65 0.43 1.06 0.96
N ILE A 66 0.33 2.02 0.03
CA ILE A 66 1.37 2.26 -0.98
C ILE A 66 1.81 0.99 -1.75
N GLY A 67 0.85 0.08 -2.01
CA GLY A 67 1.13 -1.21 -2.64
C GLY A 67 1.85 -2.19 -1.72
N ALA A 68 1.57 -2.16 -0.40
CA ALA A 68 2.16 -3.03 0.62
C ALA A 68 3.66 -3.29 0.38
N LEU A 69 4.44 -2.22 0.39
CA LEU A 69 5.90 -2.27 0.27
C LEU A 69 6.48 -3.24 1.30
N ARG A 70 7.16 -4.28 0.84
CA ARG A 70 7.76 -5.32 1.68
C ARG A 70 9.27 -5.17 1.71
N ARG A 71 9.82 -5.08 2.91
CA ARG A 71 11.27 -4.98 3.16
C ARG A 71 11.73 -6.00 4.21
N VAL A 72 11.04 -7.14 4.28
CA VAL A 72 11.31 -8.24 5.22
C VAL A 72 11.43 -9.56 4.47
N VAL A 73 11.92 -10.59 5.14
CA VAL A 73 12.08 -11.96 4.62
C VAL A 73 12.89 -11.97 3.31
N LEU A 74 12.30 -12.28 2.16
CA LEU A 74 12.98 -12.31 0.85
C LEU A 74 13.52 -10.94 0.41
N TYR A 75 12.92 -9.86 0.88
CA TYR A 75 13.24 -8.49 0.52
C TYR A 75 14.06 -7.76 1.60
N ALA A 76 14.45 -8.47 2.67
CA ALA A 76 15.25 -7.89 3.75
C ALA A 76 16.63 -7.45 3.24
N ASN A 77 17.02 -6.20 3.54
CA ASN A 77 18.31 -5.61 3.15
C ASN A 77 18.55 -5.57 1.61
N ARG A 78 17.48 -5.51 0.81
CA ARG A 78 17.53 -5.43 -0.65
C ARG A 78 16.87 -4.15 -1.19
N ASP A 79 17.07 -3.03 -0.51
CA ASP A 79 16.45 -1.75 -0.86
C ASP A 79 16.87 -1.24 -2.24
N ASP A 80 18.05 -1.61 -2.71
CA ASP A 80 18.57 -1.34 -4.04
C ASP A 80 17.78 -2.05 -5.16
N GLU A 81 17.14 -3.17 -4.86
CA GLU A 81 16.26 -3.89 -5.78
C GLU A 81 14.77 -3.53 -5.53
N VAL A 82 14.37 -3.46 -4.26
CA VAL A 82 12.98 -3.21 -3.86
C VAL A 82 12.51 -1.83 -4.30
N ARG A 83 13.33 -0.81 -4.07
CA ARG A 83 12.93 0.57 -4.39
C ARG A 83 12.64 0.79 -5.86
N PRO A 84 13.51 0.42 -6.82
CA PRO A 84 13.21 0.58 -8.24
C PRO A 84 11.98 -0.21 -8.68
N ALA A 85 11.83 -1.45 -8.23
CA ALA A 85 10.68 -2.28 -8.58
C ALA A 85 9.36 -1.73 -8.02
N TRP A 86 9.39 -1.20 -6.80
CA TRP A 86 8.24 -0.54 -6.21
C TRP A 86 7.90 0.78 -6.94
N GLN A 87 8.90 1.58 -7.30
CA GLN A 87 8.69 2.81 -8.06
C GLN A 87 8.07 2.53 -9.42
N GLU A 88 8.56 1.55 -10.16
CA GLU A 88 7.96 1.10 -11.42
C GLU A 88 6.48 0.73 -11.25
N GLY A 89 6.15 0.03 -10.17
CA GLY A 89 4.77 -0.32 -9.84
C GLY A 89 3.92 0.91 -9.52
N ILE A 90 4.41 1.85 -8.72
CA ILE A 90 3.72 3.12 -8.40
C ILE A 90 3.47 3.93 -9.67
N ASP A 91 4.47 4.07 -10.55
CA ASP A 91 4.34 4.80 -11.81
C ASP A 91 3.23 4.19 -12.70
N ALA A 92 3.21 2.85 -12.77
CA ALA A 92 2.23 2.14 -13.57
C ALA A 92 0.79 2.32 -13.07
N VAL A 93 0.58 2.28 -11.74
CA VAL A 93 -0.76 2.46 -11.15
C VAL A 93 -1.17 3.93 -11.12
N ALA A 94 -0.24 4.87 -10.94
CA ALA A 94 -0.51 6.31 -11.00
C ALA A 94 -0.94 6.77 -12.41
N ALA A 95 -0.50 6.07 -13.46
CA ALA A 95 -0.96 6.30 -14.82
C ALA A 95 -2.41 5.87 -15.07
N CYS A 96 -3.10 5.26 -14.09
CA CYS A 96 -4.48 4.82 -14.19
C CYS A 96 -5.40 5.82 -13.46
N PRO A 97 -6.20 6.63 -14.17
CA PRO A 97 -6.97 7.72 -13.54
C PRO A 97 -8.09 7.24 -12.62
N ASN A 98 -8.43 5.96 -12.67
CA ASN A 98 -9.42 5.32 -11.83
C ASN A 98 -8.82 4.66 -10.57
N ILE A 99 -7.52 4.87 -10.28
CA ILE A 99 -6.88 4.40 -9.04
C ILE A 99 -6.64 5.58 -8.10
N THR A 100 -7.07 5.40 -6.85
CA THR A 100 -6.72 6.26 -5.71
C THR A 100 -5.79 5.50 -4.77
N LEU A 101 -4.78 6.17 -4.23
CA LEU A 101 -3.79 5.57 -3.34
C LEU A 101 -4.06 5.92 -1.89
N LYS A 102 -4.02 4.94 -0.99
CA LYS A 102 -3.96 5.17 0.46
C LYS A 102 -2.52 5.25 0.96
N LEU A 103 -2.17 6.40 1.49
CA LEU A 103 -0.92 6.65 2.23
C LEU A 103 -1.08 6.14 3.67
N GLY A 104 -0.82 4.87 3.89
CA GLY A 104 -0.96 4.20 5.18
C GLY A 104 -0.17 2.90 5.25
N GLY A 105 -0.30 2.16 6.35
CA GLY A 105 0.36 0.86 6.54
C GLY A 105 1.88 0.92 6.69
N MET A 106 2.47 2.12 6.77
CA MET A 106 3.93 2.32 6.67
C MET A 106 4.68 1.95 7.95
N VAL A 107 3.97 1.84 9.08
CA VAL A 107 4.55 1.37 10.35
C VAL A 107 4.36 -0.13 10.57
N MET A 108 3.75 -0.81 9.62
CA MET A 108 3.53 -2.25 9.72
C MET A 108 4.86 -3.03 9.70
N PRO A 109 4.94 -4.19 10.38
CA PRO A 109 6.18 -4.96 10.48
C PRO A 109 6.83 -5.31 9.14
N TRP A 110 6.02 -5.54 8.11
CA TRP A 110 6.53 -5.89 6.76
C TRP A 110 7.25 -4.74 6.04
N MET A 111 7.08 -3.49 6.50
CA MET A 111 7.85 -2.35 6.00
C MET A 111 9.32 -2.39 6.39
N GLY A 112 9.70 -3.25 7.34
CA GLY A 112 11.09 -3.53 7.69
C GLY A 112 11.76 -2.51 8.60
N PHE A 113 11.02 -1.53 9.13
CA PHE A 113 11.59 -0.55 10.08
C PHE A 113 11.80 -1.13 11.49
N SER A 114 11.16 -2.24 11.81
CA SER A 114 11.28 -2.96 13.11
C SER A 114 10.90 -2.14 14.35
N TRP A 115 10.27 -0.98 14.21
CA TRP A 115 9.87 -0.11 15.34
C TRP A 115 8.96 -0.79 16.36
N HIS A 116 8.18 -1.79 15.88
CA HIS A 116 7.31 -2.60 16.76
C HIS A 116 8.08 -3.45 17.77
N THR A 117 9.40 -3.58 17.63
CA THR A 117 10.28 -4.32 18.57
C THR A 117 11.01 -3.40 19.56
N TRP A 118 10.81 -2.09 19.46
CA TRP A 118 11.50 -1.13 20.30
C TRP A 118 10.79 -0.96 21.64
N ASP A 119 11.56 -0.78 22.72
CA ASP A 119 11.02 -0.53 24.05
C ASP A 119 10.40 0.87 24.19
N VAL A 120 10.80 1.80 23.31
CA VAL A 120 10.34 3.19 23.29
C VAL A 120 9.76 3.49 21.90
N PRO A 121 8.62 4.17 21.83
CA PRO A 121 8.05 4.60 20.55
C PRO A 121 9.02 5.40 19.70
N VAL A 122 9.02 5.15 18.39
CA VAL A 122 9.77 5.95 17.42
C VAL A 122 9.34 7.42 17.49
N GLY A 123 10.32 8.33 17.44
CA GLY A 123 10.04 9.77 17.44
C GLY A 123 9.51 10.27 16.09
N SER A 124 8.82 11.43 16.13
CA SER A 124 8.24 12.03 14.91
C SER A 124 9.28 12.39 13.85
N GLU A 125 10.46 12.77 14.26
CA GLU A 125 11.56 13.15 13.37
C GLU A 125 12.05 11.94 12.59
N GLU A 126 12.31 10.82 13.26
CA GLU A 126 12.72 9.57 12.63
C GLU A 126 11.61 8.98 11.76
N LEU A 127 10.34 9.06 12.19
CA LEU A 127 9.20 8.69 11.35
C LEU A 127 9.19 9.49 10.04
N ALA A 128 9.30 10.81 10.14
CA ALA A 128 9.30 11.70 8.98
C ALA A 128 10.47 11.40 8.04
N GLU A 129 11.68 11.26 8.54
CA GLU A 129 12.86 10.94 7.74
C GLU A 129 12.75 9.59 7.02
N SER A 130 12.27 8.57 7.74
CA SER A 130 12.14 7.21 7.19
C SER A 130 11.02 7.05 6.18
N MET A 131 9.90 7.78 6.37
CA MET A 131 8.70 7.63 5.53
C MET A 131 8.66 8.62 4.36
N SER A 132 9.25 9.82 4.49
CA SER A 132 9.19 10.85 3.45
C SER A 132 9.63 10.38 2.07
N PRO A 133 10.71 9.57 1.92
CA PRO A 133 11.14 9.14 0.58
C PRO A 133 10.10 8.30 -0.17
N TRP A 134 9.21 7.64 0.56
CA TRP A 134 8.16 6.78 0.00
C TRP A 134 6.87 7.58 -0.22
N THR A 135 6.44 8.35 0.79
CA THR A 135 5.24 9.19 0.69
C THR A 135 5.37 10.28 -0.34
N ASN A 136 6.49 10.99 -0.37
CA ASN A 136 6.70 12.07 -1.32
C ASN A 136 6.68 11.54 -2.75
N TYR A 137 7.32 10.38 -3.00
CA TYR A 137 7.26 9.76 -4.31
C TYR A 137 5.81 9.43 -4.74
N CYS A 138 5.02 8.85 -3.84
CA CYS A 138 3.61 8.59 -4.12
C CYS A 138 2.84 9.87 -4.46
N ILE A 139 3.02 10.95 -3.68
CA ILE A 139 2.35 12.24 -3.90
C ILE A 139 2.80 12.87 -5.22
N GLU A 140 4.08 12.77 -5.57
CA GLU A 140 4.62 13.26 -6.84
C GLU A 140 3.99 12.55 -8.05
N GLN A 141 3.78 11.23 -7.96
CA GLN A 141 3.23 10.44 -9.08
C GLN A 141 1.71 10.54 -9.19
N PHE A 142 0.97 10.44 -8.08
CA PHE A 142 -0.50 10.47 -8.08
C PHE A 142 -1.09 11.88 -8.06
N GLY A 143 -0.35 12.86 -7.55
CA GLY A 143 -0.89 14.16 -7.15
C GLY A 143 -1.63 14.09 -5.80
N PRO A 144 -1.77 15.23 -5.11
CA PRO A 144 -2.35 15.27 -3.77
C PRO A 144 -3.84 14.87 -3.74
N ASP A 145 -4.58 15.08 -4.82
CA ASP A 145 -6.02 14.82 -4.90
C ASP A 145 -6.36 13.32 -4.98
N LEU A 146 -5.41 12.49 -5.44
CA LEU A 146 -5.55 11.04 -5.55
C LEU A 146 -4.83 10.27 -4.43
N CYS A 147 -4.28 10.99 -3.46
CA CYS A 147 -3.66 10.42 -2.28
C CYS A 147 -4.53 10.67 -1.04
N VAL A 148 -4.94 9.59 -0.37
CA VAL A 148 -5.73 9.67 0.87
C VAL A 148 -4.88 9.19 2.03
N GLY A 149 -4.66 10.06 3.02
CA GLY A 149 -4.01 9.68 4.28
C GLY A 149 -4.97 8.83 5.13
N TYR A 150 -4.52 7.68 5.59
CA TYR A 150 -5.30 6.78 6.43
C TYR A 150 -4.54 6.39 7.69
N TRP A 151 -5.04 6.79 8.85
CA TRP A 151 -4.35 6.66 10.14
C TRP A 151 -4.84 5.51 11.02
N ASN A 152 -5.97 4.86 10.68
CA ASN A 152 -6.61 3.88 11.56
C ASN A 152 -5.82 2.59 11.80
N GLU A 153 -4.81 2.29 11.00
CA GLU A 153 -4.01 1.08 11.17
C GLU A 153 -2.93 1.20 12.23
N LEU A 154 -2.64 2.42 12.66
CA LEU A 154 -1.83 2.67 13.85
C LEU A 154 -2.53 2.18 15.13
N ALA A 155 -3.84 1.97 15.09
CA ALA A 155 -4.63 1.48 16.23
C ALA A 155 -4.29 0.05 16.67
N GLY A 156 -3.67 -0.76 15.81
CA GLY A 156 -3.14 -2.08 16.17
C GLY A 156 -1.89 -2.04 17.06
N PHE A 157 -1.21 -0.90 17.08
CA PHE A 157 -0.04 -0.64 17.93
C PHE A 157 -0.45 0.38 19.01
N GLY A 158 -0.98 -0.10 20.11
CA GLY A 158 -1.56 0.72 21.19
C GLY A 158 -0.68 1.86 21.73
N TRP A 159 0.64 1.84 21.48
CA TRP A 159 1.54 2.92 21.87
C TRP A 159 1.67 4.06 20.86
N LEU A 160 1.36 3.84 19.57
CA LEU A 160 1.32 4.93 18.58
C LEU A 160 0.13 5.87 18.85
N LEU A 161 -0.97 5.34 19.37
CA LEU A 161 -2.12 6.14 19.83
C LEU A 161 -1.82 6.94 21.10
N ALA A 162 -0.87 6.49 21.91
CA ALA A 162 -0.40 7.19 23.12
C ALA A 162 0.73 8.19 22.82
N SER A 163 1.16 8.32 21.55
CA SER A 163 2.21 9.26 21.19
C SER A 163 1.69 10.71 21.23
N PRO A 164 2.54 11.68 21.65
CA PRO A 164 2.17 13.11 21.64
C PRO A 164 1.74 13.66 20.28
N LEU A 165 2.00 12.92 19.18
CA LEU A 165 1.56 13.25 17.83
C LEU A 165 0.03 13.13 17.67
N TYR A 166 -0.61 12.22 18.43
CA TYR A 166 -2.07 12.06 18.37
C TYR A 166 -2.82 13.17 19.13
N GLU A 167 -2.17 13.76 20.14
CA GLU A 167 -2.77 14.84 20.93
C GLU A 167 -2.66 16.24 20.31
N ARG A 168 -1.79 16.42 19.32
CA ARG A 168 -1.66 17.69 18.57
C ARG A 168 -2.69 17.73 17.44
N ARG A 169 -3.92 18.05 17.79
CA ARG A 169 -5.05 18.27 16.86
C ARG A 169 -5.11 19.70 16.33
N ASP A 170 -3.99 20.31 16.02
CA ASP A 170 -3.94 21.62 15.36
C ASP A 170 -3.61 21.42 13.88
N TRP A 171 -4.60 20.89 13.15
CA TRP A 171 -4.60 20.79 11.68
C TRP A 171 -5.50 21.86 11.11
#